data_d34b2f9ff49dda854808e1b4c100bc32
#
_entry.id   d34b2f9ff49dda854808e1b4c100bc32
#
_cell.length_a   1.000
_cell.length_b   1.000
_cell.length_c   1.000
_cell.angle_alpha   90.00
_cell.angle_beta   90.00
_cell.angle_gamma   90.00
#
_symmetry.space_group_name_H-M   'P 1'
#
loop_
_entity.id
_entity.type
_entity.pdbx_description
1 polymer ?
#
loop_
_entity_poly.entity_id
_entity_poly.type
_entity_poly.pdbx_seq_one_letter_code
_entity_poly.pdbx_strand_id
1 'polypeptide(L)'
;MQAQNVHIKSGRLIDPKSGVDQQADVFVSEGVIQAIGHAPAGFVADRVIDAAGRVVCPGLVDLSARLSSLDSELLAAVAGGVTALACPPDTRPPLDEPELVERLVRRSESIGLARVFPVGALTQQLAGEKLSEMVGLSRAGCIAFSQATKPIFDTQVLLRAMQYAATFGYAIRLQPQDHYLARDGVAHDGEVASRLGLSGIPVCAETLAISTALHLAEETGVRLPLSKLSSGAGVALVREARNNGVKVSCDVAIHHLHLSETDIGFFDSHARFDPPLRSATDQEALRSAVAEGLAVVCSDHTPVDEDGKQLPFGEALPGAIGLELLLPLVLKWAEEDKVSLLTALSRVTCDPAAILGIDAGSIGVGKPADICVFDPQESWRVSLETLRSQGKNTPCMGWEVRGRVCATLVSGRVVFER
;
A
#
# COMPACT_ATOMS: atom_id res chain seq x y z
N MET A 1 -3.27 29.26 2.81
CA MET A 1 -2.12 29.44 1.88
C MET A 1 -2.70 29.56 0.48
N GLN A 2 -2.29 30.57 -0.32
CA GLN A 2 -2.78 30.74 -1.70
C GLN A 2 -2.36 29.54 -2.55
N ALA A 3 -3.24 29.11 -3.47
CA ALA A 3 -2.94 28.09 -4.46
C ALA A 3 -1.82 28.63 -5.37
N GLN A 4 -0.74 27.87 -5.54
CA GLN A 4 0.39 28.22 -6.39
C GLN A 4 0.14 27.72 -7.81
N ASN A 5 0.50 28.53 -8.80
CA ASN A 5 0.59 28.08 -10.19
C ASN A 5 1.93 27.35 -10.38
N VAL A 6 1.88 26.05 -10.68
CA VAL A 6 3.09 25.25 -10.89
C VAL A 6 3.19 24.80 -12.34
N HIS A 7 4.36 25.03 -12.94
CA HIS A 7 4.71 24.50 -14.25
C HIS A 7 5.75 23.38 -14.09
N ILE A 8 5.37 22.15 -14.44
CA ILE A 8 6.30 21.03 -14.54
C ILE A 8 6.72 20.91 -15.99
N LYS A 9 8.01 21.19 -16.25
CA LYS A 9 8.53 21.40 -17.60
C LYS A 9 9.35 20.21 -18.09
N SER A 10 9.16 19.85 -19.36
CA SER A 10 10.02 18.90 -20.11
C SER A 10 10.13 17.51 -19.52
N GLY A 11 9.08 17.02 -18.80
CA GLY A 11 9.06 15.70 -18.21
C GLY A 11 8.52 14.61 -19.16
N ARG A 12 8.96 13.37 -18.97
CA ARG A 12 8.26 12.21 -19.56
C ARG A 12 7.00 11.94 -18.74
N LEU A 13 5.87 12.38 -19.24
CA LEU A 13 4.57 12.15 -18.62
C LEU A 13 4.12 10.71 -18.88
N ILE A 14 3.90 9.97 -17.80
CA ILE A 14 3.36 8.62 -17.83
C ILE A 14 2.08 8.60 -16.99
N ASP A 15 0.94 8.39 -17.63
CA ASP A 15 -0.34 8.14 -16.95
C ASP A 15 -0.88 6.77 -17.30
N PRO A 16 -0.75 5.77 -16.41
CA PRO A 16 -1.19 4.41 -16.68
C PRO A 16 -2.69 4.29 -16.95
N LYS A 17 -3.52 5.13 -16.30
CA LYS A 17 -4.97 5.06 -16.45
C LYS A 17 -5.44 5.41 -17.87
N SER A 18 -4.80 6.39 -18.51
CA SER A 18 -5.09 6.79 -19.89
C SER A 18 -4.18 6.13 -20.93
N GLY A 19 -3.15 5.39 -20.49
CA GLY A 19 -2.16 4.78 -21.37
C GLY A 19 -1.18 5.79 -22.00
N VAL A 20 -1.06 6.99 -21.44
CA VAL A 20 -0.18 8.05 -21.95
C VAL A 20 1.25 7.80 -21.51
N ASP A 21 2.19 7.90 -22.47
CA ASP A 21 3.65 7.89 -22.25
C ASP A 21 4.28 8.79 -23.30
N GLN A 22 4.53 10.05 -22.95
CA GLN A 22 5.04 11.07 -23.87
C GLN A 22 5.78 12.19 -23.16
N GLN A 23 6.60 12.93 -23.89
CA GLN A 23 7.17 14.19 -23.39
C GLN A 23 6.07 15.26 -23.37
N ALA A 24 5.81 15.85 -22.20
CA ALA A 24 4.82 16.91 -22.07
C ALA A 24 5.08 17.79 -20.84
N ASP A 25 4.72 19.04 -20.96
CA ASP A 25 4.63 19.97 -19.83
C ASP A 25 3.29 19.78 -19.11
N VAL A 26 3.27 20.00 -17.80
CA VAL A 26 2.03 19.96 -16.99
C VAL A 26 1.86 21.30 -16.28
N PHE A 27 0.67 21.89 -16.42
CA PHE A 27 0.32 23.20 -15.85
C PHE A 27 -0.72 23.01 -14.76
N VAL A 28 -0.40 23.42 -13.55
CA VAL A 28 -1.23 23.29 -12.34
C VAL A 28 -1.63 24.67 -11.84
N SER A 29 -2.91 24.87 -11.57
CA SER A 29 -3.44 26.07 -10.94
C SER A 29 -4.63 25.71 -10.07
N GLU A 30 -4.85 26.41 -8.97
CA GLU A 30 -5.97 26.18 -8.04
C GLU A 30 -6.10 24.72 -7.55
N GLY A 31 -4.98 24.03 -7.43
CA GLY A 31 -4.95 22.64 -6.94
C GLY A 31 -5.25 21.59 -7.99
N VAL A 32 -5.59 21.95 -9.23
CA VAL A 32 -5.96 21.04 -10.32
C VAL A 32 -5.04 21.19 -11.53
N ILE A 33 -4.99 20.15 -12.35
CA ILE A 33 -4.27 20.17 -13.63
C ILE A 33 -5.07 21.00 -14.63
N GLN A 34 -4.55 22.14 -15.06
CA GLN A 34 -5.22 23.05 -15.98
C GLN A 34 -4.99 22.67 -17.44
N ALA A 35 -3.77 22.24 -17.76
CA ALA A 35 -3.42 21.84 -19.12
C ALA A 35 -2.23 20.89 -19.14
N ILE A 36 -2.10 20.15 -20.25
CA ILE A 36 -0.99 19.26 -20.56
C ILE A 36 -0.47 19.63 -21.95
N GLY A 37 0.83 19.77 -22.09
CA GLY A 37 1.51 20.12 -23.35
C GLY A 37 1.68 21.62 -23.56
N HIS A 38 0.63 22.40 -23.62
CA HIS A 38 0.69 23.84 -23.88
C HIS A 38 0.13 24.66 -22.74
N ALA A 39 0.80 25.77 -22.43
CA ALA A 39 0.36 26.67 -21.37
C ALA A 39 -1.03 27.26 -21.69
N PRO A 40 -1.96 27.32 -20.72
CA PRO A 40 -3.20 28.06 -20.87
C PRO A 40 -2.95 29.56 -21.12
N ALA A 41 -3.87 30.21 -21.83
CA ALA A 41 -3.76 31.64 -22.07
C ALA A 41 -3.69 32.41 -20.74
N GLY A 42 -2.67 33.27 -20.61
CA GLY A 42 -2.46 34.08 -19.41
C GLY A 42 -1.86 33.32 -18.20
N PHE A 43 -1.47 32.07 -18.35
CA PHE A 43 -0.82 31.31 -17.27
C PHE A 43 0.56 31.91 -16.93
N VAL A 44 0.73 32.27 -15.67
CA VAL A 44 2.02 32.70 -15.12
C VAL A 44 2.37 31.75 -13.99
N ALA A 45 3.50 31.05 -14.09
CA ALA A 45 3.96 30.13 -13.07
C ALA A 45 4.57 30.89 -11.88
N ASP A 46 4.11 30.57 -10.68
CA ASP A 46 4.76 30.99 -9.43
C ASP A 46 5.98 30.11 -9.14
N ARG A 47 5.93 28.84 -9.62
CA ARG A 47 6.99 27.85 -9.45
C ARG A 47 7.16 27.02 -10.72
N VAL A 48 8.41 26.77 -11.09
CA VAL A 48 8.78 25.90 -12.21
C VAL A 48 9.58 24.72 -11.67
N ILE A 49 9.15 23.49 -12.00
CA ILE A 49 9.88 22.26 -11.71
C ILE A 49 10.44 21.76 -13.03
N ASP A 50 11.77 21.75 -13.16
CA ASP A 50 12.43 21.16 -14.32
C ASP A 50 12.47 19.65 -14.20
N ALA A 51 11.70 18.98 -15.05
CA ALA A 51 11.59 17.53 -15.12
C ALA A 51 12.33 16.94 -16.34
N ALA A 52 13.24 17.66 -16.95
CA ALA A 52 14.05 17.14 -18.06
C ALA A 52 14.81 15.88 -17.64
N GLY A 53 14.64 14.77 -18.39
CA GLY A 53 15.20 13.46 -18.06
C GLY A 53 14.47 12.70 -16.94
N ARG A 54 13.43 13.29 -16.35
CA ARG A 54 12.64 12.70 -15.25
C ARG A 54 11.28 12.21 -15.74
N VAL A 55 10.69 11.34 -14.94
CA VAL A 55 9.31 10.85 -15.12
C VAL A 55 8.38 11.70 -14.27
N VAL A 56 7.27 12.09 -14.88
CA VAL A 56 6.12 12.75 -14.25
C VAL A 56 4.97 11.74 -14.27
N CYS A 57 4.54 11.24 -13.14
CA CYS A 57 3.45 10.27 -13.05
C CYS A 57 2.43 10.70 -11.99
N PRO A 58 1.24 10.06 -11.95
CA PRO A 58 0.33 10.27 -10.85
C PRO A 58 1.03 10.00 -9.51
N GLY A 59 0.66 10.72 -8.48
CA GLY A 59 1.10 10.40 -7.13
C GLY A 59 0.75 8.95 -6.79
N LEU A 60 1.67 8.28 -6.12
CA LEU A 60 1.48 6.89 -5.74
C LEU A 60 0.34 6.75 -4.73
N VAL A 61 -0.34 5.62 -4.80
CA VAL A 61 -1.45 5.24 -3.91
C VAL A 61 -1.05 3.98 -3.16
N ASP A 62 -0.96 4.07 -1.85
CA ASP A 62 -0.60 2.92 -1.01
C ASP A 62 -1.82 2.35 -0.28
N LEU A 63 -1.94 1.03 -0.32
CA LEU A 63 -3.06 0.32 0.29
C LEU A 63 -2.90 0.06 1.78
N SER A 64 -1.68 0.11 2.34
CA SER A 64 -1.45 -0.29 3.73
C SER A 64 -0.25 0.42 4.34
N ALA A 65 -0.52 1.48 5.12
CA ALA A 65 0.51 2.16 5.89
C ALA A 65 0.07 2.41 7.33
N ARG A 66 0.81 1.89 8.29
CA ARG A 66 0.66 2.20 9.71
C ARG A 66 1.40 3.47 10.05
N LEU A 67 0.69 4.42 10.66
CA LEU A 67 1.18 5.76 10.93
C LEU A 67 1.47 5.91 12.43
N SER A 68 2.60 5.35 12.89
CA SER A 68 3.03 5.41 14.30
C SER A 68 3.25 6.84 14.78
N SER A 69 3.82 7.68 13.92
CA SER A 69 3.93 9.13 14.07
C SER A 69 3.42 9.78 12.79
N LEU A 70 2.29 10.48 12.88
CA LEU A 70 1.63 11.01 11.69
C LEU A 70 2.52 11.98 10.91
N ASP A 71 3.25 12.85 11.61
CA ASP A 71 4.09 13.87 10.98
C ASP A 71 5.28 13.24 10.21
N SER A 72 6.00 12.29 10.82
CA SER A 72 7.16 11.63 10.18
C SER A 72 6.74 10.67 9.07
N GLU A 73 5.66 9.89 9.28
CA GLU A 73 5.26 8.89 8.28
C GLU A 73 4.59 9.53 7.06
N LEU A 74 3.87 10.67 7.23
CA LEU A 74 3.37 11.43 6.09
C LEU A 74 4.50 12.13 5.32
N LEU A 75 5.57 12.56 6.02
CA LEU A 75 6.76 13.07 5.34
C LEU A 75 7.48 11.96 4.56
N ALA A 76 7.58 10.77 5.13
CA ALA A 76 8.12 9.58 4.44
C ALA A 76 7.27 9.22 3.21
N ALA A 77 5.93 9.30 3.32
CA ALA A 77 5.02 9.05 2.21
C ALA A 77 5.32 9.97 1.02
N VAL A 78 5.35 11.29 1.24
CA VAL A 78 5.60 12.24 0.15
C VAL A 78 7.04 12.20 -0.35
N ALA A 79 8.02 11.86 0.50
CA ALA A 79 9.40 11.61 0.07
C ALA A 79 9.53 10.36 -0.83
N GLY A 80 8.63 9.38 -0.65
CA GLY A 80 8.47 8.21 -1.51
C GLY A 80 7.55 8.41 -2.71
N GLY A 81 7.00 9.63 -2.91
CA GLY A 81 6.06 9.92 -4.00
C GLY A 81 4.62 9.50 -3.75
N VAL A 82 4.29 9.03 -2.55
CA VAL A 82 2.94 8.61 -2.16
C VAL A 82 2.11 9.83 -1.80
N THR A 83 1.00 10.03 -2.51
CA THR A 83 0.08 11.17 -2.29
C THR A 83 -1.22 10.77 -1.60
N ALA A 84 -1.55 9.49 -1.63
CA ALA A 84 -2.73 8.92 -1.02
C ALA A 84 -2.39 7.56 -0.39
N LEU A 85 -2.84 7.31 0.83
CA LEU A 85 -2.59 6.06 1.52
C LEU A 85 -3.78 5.63 2.38
N ALA A 86 -4.00 4.31 2.48
CA ALA A 86 -4.97 3.71 3.38
C ALA A 86 -4.31 3.39 4.73
N CYS A 87 -4.91 3.90 5.81
CA CYS A 87 -4.48 3.62 7.17
C CYS A 87 -5.32 2.47 7.75
N PRO A 88 -4.75 1.31 8.09
CA PRO A 88 -5.48 0.20 8.67
C PRO A 88 -6.02 0.52 10.07
N PRO A 89 -7.03 -0.23 10.56
CA PRO A 89 -7.77 0.11 11.77
C PRO A 89 -7.04 -0.19 13.08
N ASP A 90 -5.90 -0.88 13.05
CA ASP A 90 -5.12 -1.31 14.22
C ASP A 90 -4.25 -0.18 14.82
N THR A 91 -4.80 1.01 14.84
CA THR A 91 -4.25 2.16 15.57
C THR A 91 -4.41 2.00 17.09
N ARG A 92 -3.91 2.92 17.87
CA ARG A 92 -4.05 2.93 19.33
C ARG A 92 -4.73 4.23 19.78
N PRO A 93 -6.04 4.21 20.15
CA PRO A 93 -6.99 3.08 20.09
C PRO A 93 -7.36 2.69 18.64
N PRO A 94 -7.99 1.51 18.42
CA PRO A 94 -8.48 1.09 17.11
C PRO A 94 -9.53 2.06 16.53
N LEU A 95 -9.61 2.12 15.18
CA LEU A 95 -10.58 2.99 14.47
C LEU A 95 -11.99 2.34 14.44
N ASP A 96 -12.62 2.19 15.59
CA ASP A 96 -13.96 1.60 15.77
C ASP A 96 -15.04 2.60 16.21
N GLU A 97 -14.65 3.86 16.45
CA GLU A 97 -15.53 4.97 16.81
C GLU A 97 -15.37 6.14 15.83
N PRO A 98 -16.47 6.81 15.41
CA PRO A 98 -16.44 7.92 14.46
C PRO A 98 -15.49 9.07 14.86
N GLU A 99 -15.44 9.42 16.14
CA GLU A 99 -14.62 10.51 16.66
C GLU A 99 -13.11 10.24 16.48
N LEU A 100 -12.68 8.99 16.56
CA LEU A 100 -11.31 8.58 16.32
C LEU A 100 -10.94 8.74 14.84
N VAL A 101 -11.85 8.36 13.96
CA VAL A 101 -11.70 8.53 12.51
C VAL A 101 -11.63 10.01 12.14
N GLU A 102 -12.56 10.83 12.61
CA GLU A 102 -12.56 12.27 12.35
C GLU A 102 -11.29 12.95 12.88
N ARG A 103 -10.80 12.54 14.05
CA ARG A 103 -9.55 13.05 14.61
C ARG A 103 -8.36 12.73 13.70
N LEU A 104 -8.27 11.51 13.18
CA LEU A 104 -7.21 11.12 12.25
C LEU A 104 -7.27 11.94 10.96
N VAL A 105 -8.47 12.07 10.36
CA VAL A 105 -8.68 12.84 9.13
C VAL A 105 -8.28 14.30 9.34
N ARG A 106 -8.85 14.98 10.34
CA ARG A 106 -8.55 16.39 10.62
C ARG A 106 -7.06 16.62 10.91
N ARG A 107 -6.41 15.71 11.64
CA ARG A 107 -4.99 15.84 11.93
C ARG A 107 -4.15 15.70 10.67
N SER A 108 -4.43 14.70 9.81
CA SER A 108 -3.70 14.50 8.56
C SER A 108 -3.90 15.68 7.59
N GLU A 109 -5.12 16.21 7.49
CA GLU A 109 -5.42 17.42 6.70
C GLU A 109 -4.67 18.65 7.22
N SER A 110 -4.56 18.80 8.54
CA SER A 110 -3.83 19.93 9.15
C SER A 110 -2.32 19.89 8.86
N ILE A 111 -1.74 18.70 8.75
CA ILE A 111 -0.34 18.50 8.33
C ILE A 111 -0.19 18.84 6.84
N GLY A 112 -1.17 18.46 6.02
CA GLY A 112 -1.24 18.87 4.61
C GLY A 112 -0.20 18.26 3.72
N LEU A 113 0.23 17.02 4.02
CA LEU A 113 1.11 16.19 3.19
C LEU A 113 0.28 15.15 2.40
N ALA A 114 0.61 13.85 2.46
CA ALA A 114 -0.20 12.82 1.81
C ALA A 114 -1.62 12.74 2.39
N ARG A 115 -2.61 12.43 1.55
CA ARG A 115 -4.00 12.21 1.98
C ARG A 115 -4.12 10.85 2.65
N VAL A 116 -4.72 10.83 3.84
CA VAL A 116 -4.98 9.61 4.62
C VAL A 116 -6.43 9.19 4.46
N PHE A 117 -6.62 7.95 4.06
CA PHE A 117 -7.92 7.29 3.94
C PHE A 117 -8.06 6.23 5.02
N PRO A 118 -8.82 6.50 6.11
CA PRO A 118 -9.00 5.54 7.18
C PRO A 118 -9.75 4.29 6.72
N VAL A 119 -9.30 3.13 7.18
CA VAL A 119 -10.04 1.88 7.13
C VAL A 119 -10.62 1.64 8.53
N GLY A 120 -11.94 1.49 8.65
CA GLY A 120 -12.61 1.29 9.93
C GLY A 120 -12.43 -0.13 10.45
N ALA A 121 -12.47 -0.30 11.77
CA ALA A 121 -12.48 -1.63 12.38
C ALA A 121 -13.79 -2.36 12.03
N LEU A 122 -13.68 -3.64 11.66
CA LEU A 122 -14.84 -4.48 11.35
C LEU A 122 -15.65 -4.82 12.62
N THR A 123 -14.92 -5.04 13.71
CA THR A 123 -15.51 -5.32 15.02
C THR A 123 -14.98 -4.37 16.09
N GLN A 124 -15.78 -4.13 17.12
CA GLN A 124 -15.41 -3.27 18.25
C GLN A 124 -14.12 -3.76 18.89
N GLN A 125 -13.18 -2.86 19.14
CA GLN A 125 -11.83 -3.12 19.68
C GLN A 125 -11.02 -4.17 18.88
N LEU A 126 -11.45 -4.47 17.62
CA LEU A 126 -10.90 -5.58 16.82
C LEU A 126 -10.99 -6.94 17.54
N ALA A 127 -11.97 -7.12 18.43
CA ALA A 127 -12.11 -8.33 19.25
C ALA A 127 -12.69 -9.53 18.48
N GLY A 128 -13.23 -9.33 17.27
CA GLY A 128 -13.80 -10.41 16.46
C GLY A 128 -15.20 -10.87 16.90
N GLU A 129 -15.88 -10.12 17.80
CA GLU A 129 -17.14 -10.52 18.40
C GLU A 129 -18.33 -9.63 17.96
N LYS A 130 -18.28 -8.36 18.28
CA LYS A 130 -19.37 -7.40 18.01
C LYS A 130 -18.99 -6.51 16.85
N LEU A 131 -19.89 -6.36 15.87
CA LEU A 131 -19.67 -5.48 14.73
C LEU A 131 -19.55 -4.02 15.18
N SER A 132 -18.68 -3.26 14.50
CA SER A 132 -18.62 -1.81 14.61
C SER A 132 -19.80 -1.18 13.85
N GLU A 133 -20.12 0.07 14.17
CA GLU A 133 -21.18 0.83 13.48
C GLU A 133 -20.61 1.39 12.17
N MET A 134 -20.64 0.57 11.09
CA MET A 134 -19.98 0.88 9.80
C MET A 134 -20.54 2.15 9.15
N VAL A 135 -21.84 2.46 9.31
CA VAL A 135 -22.44 3.64 8.70
C VAL A 135 -21.88 4.92 9.32
N GLY A 136 -21.75 4.97 10.65
CA GLY A 136 -21.15 6.11 11.35
C GLY A 136 -19.67 6.28 11.00
N LEU A 137 -18.92 5.18 11.00
CA LEU A 137 -17.51 5.18 10.60
C LEU A 137 -17.32 5.63 9.15
N SER A 138 -18.18 5.19 8.22
CA SER A 138 -18.14 5.62 6.83
C SER A 138 -18.45 7.13 6.69
N ARG A 139 -19.42 7.65 7.43
CA ARG A 139 -19.74 9.09 7.47
C ARG A 139 -18.60 9.93 8.04
N ALA A 140 -17.83 9.36 8.98
CA ALA A 140 -16.66 9.99 9.56
C ALA A 140 -15.43 9.98 8.61
N GLY A 141 -15.49 9.20 7.50
CA GLY A 141 -14.45 9.19 6.47
C GLY A 141 -13.82 7.84 6.17
N CYS A 142 -14.26 6.73 6.78
CA CYS A 142 -13.78 5.40 6.43
C CYS A 142 -14.22 4.98 5.03
N ILE A 143 -13.27 4.48 4.24
CA ILE A 143 -13.50 4.04 2.84
C ILE A 143 -13.72 2.53 2.70
N ALA A 144 -13.35 1.77 3.71
CA ALA A 144 -13.48 0.31 3.79
C ALA A 144 -13.43 -0.12 5.26
N PHE A 145 -13.67 -1.42 5.52
CA PHE A 145 -13.60 -1.99 6.85
C PHE A 145 -12.67 -3.20 6.89
N SER A 146 -11.92 -3.37 7.97
CA SER A 146 -10.94 -4.45 8.11
C SER A 146 -10.84 -4.91 9.57
N GLN A 147 -10.37 -6.13 9.72
CA GLN A 147 -10.00 -6.68 11.03
C GLN A 147 -8.47 -6.57 11.28
N ALA A 148 -7.73 -5.96 10.34
CA ALA A 148 -6.28 -5.95 10.31
C ALA A 148 -5.69 -7.38 10.44
N THR A 149 -4.80 -7.61 11.39
CA THR A 149 -4.20 -8.92 11.67
C THR A 149 -4.93 -9.69 12.79
N LYS A 150 -6.04 -9.16 13.30
CA LYS A 150 -6.77 -9.79 14.41
C LYS A 150 -7.75 -10.84 13.88
N PRO A 151 -7.87 -12.00 14.56
CA PRO A 151 -8.74 -13.08 14.10
C PRO A 151 -10.22 -12.78 14.30
N ILE A 152 -11.06 -13.33 13.43
CA ILE A 152 -12.50 -13.54 13.68
C ILE A 152 -12.70 -15.04 13.77
N PHE A 153 -12.98 -15.52 14.97
CA PHE A 153 -13.15 -16.96 15.22
C PHE A 153 -14.51 -17.50 14.77
N ASP A 154 -15.53 -16.65 14.91
CA ASP A 154 -16.90 -17.01 14.55
C ASP A 154 -17.19 -16.56 13.12
N THR A 155 -17.31 -17.52 12.21
CA THR A 155 -17.66 -17.29 10.81
C THR A 155 -19.04 -16.63 10.65
N GLN A 156 -19.95 -16.79 11.62
CA GLN A 156 -21.24 -16.10 11.62
C GLN A 156 -21.04 -14.58 11.78
N VAL A 157 -20.10 -14.14 12.63
CA VAL A 157 -19.75 -12.71 12.77
C VAL A 157 -19.23 -12.18 11.45
N LEU A 158 -18.34 -12.92 10.78
CA LEU A 158 -17.81 -12.51 9.49
C LEU A 158 -18.92 -12.44 8.41
N LEU A 159 -19.79 -13.45 8.35
CA LEU A 159 -20.94 -13.44 7.43
C LEU A 159 -21.85 -12.21 7.67
N ARG A 160 -22.19 -11.91 8.92
CA ARG A 160 -23.01 -10.74 9.26
C ARG A 160 -22.32 -9.42 8.91
N ALA A 161 -21.02 -9.33 9.13
CA ALA A 161 -20.21 -8.17 8.70
C ALA A 161 -20.27 -7.98 7.18
N MET A 162 -20.10 -9.05 6.41
CA MET A 162 -20.15 -9.02 4.94
C MET A 162 -21.56 -8.66 4.44
N GLN A 163 -22.62 -9.19 5.03
CA GLN A 163 -24.02 -8.83 4.72
C GLN A 163 -24.29 -7.35 5.00
N TYR A 164 -23.82 -6.85 6.16
CA TYR A 164 -23.95 -5.43 6.51
C TYR A 164 -23.21 -4.55 5.49
N ALA A 165 -21.95 -4.85 5.22
CA ALA A 165 -21.16 -4.11 4.25
C ALA A 165 -21.78 -4.14 2.84
N ALA A 166 -22.26 -5.29 2.37
CA ALA A 166 -22.89 -5.43 1.07
C ALA A 166 -24.16 -4.57 0.94
N THR A 167 -24.97 -4.45 2.01
CA THR A 167 -26.18 -3.62 2.04
C THR A 167 -25.89 -2.15 1.74
N PHE A 168 -24.75 -1.64 2.18
CA PHE A 168 -24.35 -0.24 2.01
C PHE A 168 -23.28 -0.02 0.92
N GLY A 169 -22.88 -1.08 0.21
CA GLY A 169 -21.86 -1.01 -0.84
C GLY A 169 -20.43 -0.83 -0.32
N TYR A 170 -20.20 -1.12 0.95
CA TYR A 170 -18.85 -1.04 1.54
C TYR A 170 -17.97 -2.21 1.12
N ALA A 171 -16.65 -2.01 1.15
CA ALA A 171 -15.67 -3.07 0.96
C ALA A 171 -15.21 -3.61 2.30
N ILE A 172 -15.03 -4.94 2.40
CA ILE A 172 -14.37 -5.59 3.53
C ILE A 172 -12.99 -6.04 3.09
N ARG A 173 -11.97 -5.47 3.68
CA ARG A 173 -10.56 -5.76 3.44
C ARG A 173 -10.05 -6.74 4.49
N LEU A 174 -9.61 -7.93 4.06
CA LEU A 174 -9.11 -8.96 4.99
C LEU A 174 -7.66 -9.32 4.66
N GLN A 175 -6.84 -9.45 5.69
CA GLN A 175 -5.59 -10.20 5.61
C GLN A 175 -5.94 -11.67 5.91
N PRO A 176 -5.85 -12.56 4.91
CA PRO A 176 -6.31 -13.93 5.09
C PRO A 176 -5.27 -14.75 5.86
N GLN A 177 -5.61 -15.13 7.08
CA GLN A 177 -4.77 -16.02 7.89
C GLN A 177 -5.63 -16.76 8.92
N ASP A 178 -5.62 -18.09 8.89
CA ASP A 178 -6.25 -18.90 9.92
C ASP A 178 -5.42 -18.82 11.20
N HIS A 179 -6.08 -18.38 12.27
CA HIS A 179 -5.41 -18.11 13.54
C HIS A 179 -4.81 -19.36 14.17
N TYR A 180 -5.54 -20.49 14.13
CA TYR A 180 -5.09 -21.71 14.80
C TYR A 180 -3.91 -22.36 14.10
N LEU A 181 -3.87 -22.30 12.77
CA LEU A 181 -2.76 -22.80 11.98
C LEU A 181 -1.55 -21.85 12.00
N ALA A 182 -1.77 -20.56 12.20
CA ALA A 182 -0.70 -19.55 12.26
C ALA A 182 -0.21 -19.26 13.68
N ARG A 183 -0.96 -19.71 14.71
CA ARG A 183 -0.65 -19.44 16.11
C ARG A 183 0.75 -19.92 16.46
N ASP A 184 1.50 -19.02 17.13
CA ASP A 184 2.89 -19.25 17.57
C ASP A 184 3.90 -19.41 16.42
N GLY A 185 3.44 -19.28 15.16
CA GLY A 185 4.30 -19.29 13.99
C GLY A 185 4.99 -17.92 13.78
N VAL A 186 6.22 -17.97 13.29
CA VAL A 186 7.07 -16.78 13.13
C VAL A 186 7.73 -16.69 11.76
N ALA A 187 7.72 -17.78 11.00
CA ALA A 187 8.31 -17.92 9.68
C ALA A 187 7.44 -18.83 8.81
N HIS A 188 7.75 -18.93 7.52
CA HIS A 188 7.14 -19.95 6.65
C HIS A 188 7.44 -21.36 7.17
N ASP A 189 6.43 -22.23 7.18
CA ASP A 189 6.62 -23.65 7.48
C ASP A 189 7.33 -24.35 6.30
N GLY A 190 8.65 -24.25 6.29
CA GLY A 190 9.51 -24.69 5.22
C GLY A 190 10.88 -25.16 5.71
N GLU A 191 11.80 -25.32 4.78
CA GLU A 191 13.14 -25.82 5.05
C GLU A 191 13.93 -24.89 6.00
N VAL A 192 13.79 -23.55 5.80
CA VAL A 192 14.51 -22.55 6.58
C VAL A 192 14.05 -22.57 8.04
N ALA A 193 12.73 -22.56 8.28
CA ALA A 193 12.18 -22.64 9.65
C ALA A 193 12.61 -23.92 10.35
N SER A 194 12.53 -25.07 9.66
CA SER A 194 12.95 -26.37 10.20
C SER A 194 14.43 -26.37 10.58
N ARG A 195 15.32 -25.83 9.72
CA ARG A 195 16.76 -25.74 9.98
C ARG A 195 17.10 -24.82 11.14
N LEU A 196 16.36 -23.71 11.29
CA LEU A 196 16.59 -22.71 12.33
C LEU A 196 15.84 -23.02 13.64
N GLY A 197 14.99 -24.05 13.67
CA GLY A 197 14.16 -24.39 14.84
C GLY A 197 13.07 -23.33 15.11
N LEU A 198 12.59 -22.64 14.08
CA LEU A 198 11.52 -21.65 14.17
C LEU A 198 10.15 -22.32 14.01
N SER A 199 9.14 -21.82 14.73
CA SER A 199 7.76 -22.25 14.54
C SER A 199 7.24 -21.79 13.18
N GLY A 200 6.74 -22.72 12.35
CA GLY A 200 6.27 -22.47 11.01
C GLY A 200 4.83 -22.00 10.93
N ILE A 201 4.51 -21.19 9.92
CA ILE A 201 3.16 -20.85 9.48
C ILE A 201 2.94 -21.52 8.13
N PRO A 202 2.12 -22.59 8.05
CA PRO A 202 1.91 -23.31 6.81
C PRO A 202 1.13 -22.46 5.78
N VAL A 203 1.32 -22.75 4.50
CA VAL A 203 0.58 -22.09 3.41
C VAL A 203 -0.93 -22.29 3.57
N CYS A 204 -1.36 -23.44 4.10
CA CYS A 204 -2.79 -23.70 4.31
C CYS A 204 -3.44 -22.76 5.33
N ALA A 205 -2.69 -22.08 6.21
CA ALA A 205 -3.24 -21.02 7.06
C ALA A 205 -3.79 -19.85 6.22
N GLU A 206 -3.11 -19.50 5.13
CA GLU A 206 -3.59 -18.48 4.18
C GLU A 206 -4.72 -19.01 3.30
N THR A 207 -4.55 -20.17 2.68
CA THR A 207 -5.52 -20.68 1.70
C THR A 207 -6.87 -21.06 2.29
N LEU A 208 -6.92 -21.58 3.51
CA LEU A 208 -8.19 -21.84 4.21
C LEU A 208 -8.93 -20.55 4.54
N ALA A 209 -8.22 -19.54 5.03
CA ALA A 209 -8.83 -18.23 5.28
C ALA A 209 -9.34 -17.58 4.00
N ILE A 210 -8.58 -17.66 2.89
CA ILE A 210 -9.03 -17.19 1.57
C ILE A 210 -10.29 -17.93 1.15
N SER A 211 -10.30 -19.27 1.19
CA SER A 211 -11.44 -20.08 0.75
C SER A 211 -12.71 -19.74 1.55
N THR A 212 -12.58 -19.61 2.88
CA THR A 212 -13.70 -19.19 3.74
C THR A 212 -14.23 -17.81 3.35
N ALA A 213 -13.34 -16.83 3.19
CA ALA A 213 -13.71 -15.46 2.83
C ALA A 213 -14.37 -15.39 1.43
N LEU A 214 -13.87 -16.15 0.46
CA LEU A 214 -14.42 -16.19 -0.91
C LEU A 214 -15.83 -16.78 -0.94
N HIS A 215 -16.09 -17.89 -0.23
CA HIS A 215 -17.44 -18.47 -0.14
C HIS A 215 -18.44 -17.49 0.48
N LEU A 216 -18.04 -16.78 1.55
CA LEU A 216 -18.89 -15.78 2.16
C LEU A 216 -19.09 -14.55 1.27
N ALA A 217 -18.09 -14.16 0.51
CA ALA A 217 -18.20 -13.06 -0.43
C ALA A 217 -19.09 -13.39 -1.64
N GLU A 218 -19.05 -14.63 -2.13
CA GLU A 218 -19.95 -15.14 -3.17
C GLU A 218 -21.41 -15.10 -2.71
N GLU A 219 -21.69 -15.58 -1.50
CA GLU A 219 -23.02 -15.60 -0.89
C GLU A 219 -23.56 -14.17 -0.67
N THR A 220 -22.74 -13.23 -0.25
CA THR A 220 -23.16 -11.88 0.14
C THR A 220 -23.07 -10.83 -0.98
N GLY A 221 -22.27 -11.10 -2.00
CA GLY A 221 -21.97 -10.16 -3.08
C GLY A 221 -21.13 -8.95 -2.65
N VAL A 222 -20.49 -8.99 -1.47
CA VAL A 222 -19.63 -7.93 -0.94
C VAL A 222 -18.38 -7.74 -1.81
N ARG A 223 -17.83 -6.54 -1.86
CA ARG A 223 -16.49 -6.30 -2.41
C ARG A 223 -15.43 -6.75 -1.40
N LEU A 224 -14.57 -7.70 -1.80
CA LEU A 224 -13.57 -8.34 -0.93
C LEU A 224 -12.14 -8.09 -1.44
N PRO A 225 -11.49 -6.98 -1.08
CA PRO A 225 -10.04 -6.87 -1.23
C PRO A 225 -9.33 -7.77 -0.20
N LEU A 226 -8.53 -8.72 -0.67
CA LEU A 226 -7.64 -9.54 0.16
C LEU A 226 -6.26 -8.89 0.22
N SER A 227 -5.81 -8.61 1.43
CA SER A 227 -4.58 -7.84 1.65
C SER A 227 -3.38 -8.75 1.88
N LYS A 228 -2.26 -8.38 1.28
CA LYS A 228 -0.96 -8.96 1.56
C LYS A 228 -0.90 -10.47 1.35
N LEU A 229 -1.34 -10.95 0.17
CA LEU A 229 -1.16 -12.36 -0.17
C LEU A 229 0.32 -12.71 -0.17
N SER A 230 0.65 -13.88 0.34
CA SER A 230 2.03 -14.33 0.50
C SER A 230 2.37 -15.61 -0.27
N SER A 231 1.37 -16.33 -0.80
CA SER A 231 1.59 -17.62 -1.45
C SER A 231 1.02 -17.70 -2.87
N GLY A 232 1.68 -18.50 -3.73
CA GLY A 232 1.18 -18.83 -5.06
C GLY A 232 -0.15 -19.56 -5.03
N ALA A 233 -0.39 -20.41 -4.02
CA ALA A 233 -1.67 -21.10 -3.82
C ALA A 233 -2.80 -20.11 -3.50
N GLY A 234 -2.54 -19.08 -2.69
CA GLY A 234 -3.50 -18.01 -2.41
C GLY A 234 -3.86 -17.21 -3.66
N VAL A 235 -2.85 -16.86 -4.47
CA VAL A 235 -3.05 -16.18 -5.77
C VAL A 235 -3.92 -17.02 -6.71
N ALA A 236 -3.70 -18.34 -6.77
CA ALA A 236 -4.48 -19.24 -7.62
C ALA A 236 -5.98 -19.24 -7.23
N LEU A 237 -6.29 -19.28 -5.94
CA LEU A 237 -7.67 -19.18 -5.44
C LEU A 237 -8.34 -17.86 -5.82
N VAL A 238 -7.63 -16.74 -5.70
CA VAL A 238 -8.16 -15.42 -6.10
C VAL A 238 -8.41 -15.37 -7.61
N ARG A 239 -7.51 -15.93 -8.41
CA ARG A 239 -7.65 -16.01 -9.87
C ARG A 239 -8.92 -16.78 -10.25
N GLU A 240 -9.13 -17.96 -9.66
CA GLU A 240 -10.31 -18.79 -9.88
C GLU A 240 -11.60 -18.04 -9.47
N ALA A 241 -11.64 -17.46 -8.29
CA ALA A 241 -12.78 -16.70 -7.80
C ALA A 241 -13.16 -15.51 -8.72
N ARG A 242 -12.14 -14.76 -9.22
CA ARG A 242 -12.39 -13.68 -10.19
C ARG A 242 -12.98 -14.21 -11.50
N ASN A 243 -12.48 -15.33 -12.01
CA ASN A 243 -13.00 -15.96 -13.22
C ASN A 243 -14.46 -16.42 -13.03
N ASN A 244 -14.83 -16.80 -11.81
CA ASN A 244 -16.20 -17.16 -11.42
C ASN A 244 -17.11 -15.95 -11.10
N GLY A 245 -16.58 -14.71 -11.24
CA GLY A 245 -17.37 -13.48 -11.07
C GLY A 245 -17.47 -12.97 -9.63
N VAL A 246 -16.72 -13.53 -8.69
CA VAL A 246 -16.63 -12.99 -7.31
C VAL A 246 -15.94 -11.63 -7.34
N LYS A 247 -16.49 -10.65 -6.62
CA LYS A 247 -15.94 -9.29 -6.55
C LYS A 247 -14.72 -9.21 -5.63
N VAL A 248 -13.67 -9.95 -5.97
CA VAL A 248 -12.42 -10.03 -5.21
C VAL A 248 -11.29 -9.32 -5.94
N SER A 249 -10.44 -8.65 -5.18
CA SER A 249 -9.13 -8.11 -5.59
C SER A 249 -8.08 -8.48 -4.54
N CYS A 250 -6.80 -8.32 -4.87
CA CYS A 250 -5.77 -8.58 -3.89
C CYS A 250 -4.57 -7.66 -4.07
N ASP A 251 -3.81 -7.52 -3.00
CA ASP A 251 -2.51 -6.87 -3.00
C ASP A 251 -1.42 -7.78 -2.41
N VAL A 252 -0.18 -7.43 -2.74
CA VAL A 252 1.05 -8.07 -2.28
C VAL A 252 1.95 -7.00 -1.67
N ALA A 253 2.57 -7.27 -0.54
CA ALA A 253 3.53 -6.34 0.03
C ALA A 253 4.81 -6.30 -0.84
N ILE A 254 5.33 -5.09 -1.06
CA ILE A 254 6.50 -4.87 -1.92
C ILE A 254 7.71 -5.72 -1.52
N HIS A 255 7.90 -5.96 -0.23
CA HIS A 255 9.00 -6.79 0.28
C HIS A 255 8.90 -8.24 -0.18
N HIS A 256 7.68 -8.81 -0.32
CA HIS A 256 7.45 -10.17 -0.79
C HIS A 256 7.77 -10.37 -2.28
N LEU A 257 7.94 -9.28 -3.06
CA LEU A 257 8.42 -9.37 -4.43
C LEU A 257 9.95 -9.51 -4.54
N HIS A 258 10.68 -9.21 -3.44
CA HIS A 258 12.15 -9.17 -3.43
C HIS A 258 12.80 -10.14 -2.45
N LEU A 259 12.05 -10.57 -1.44
CA LEU A 259 12.55 -11.39 -0.34
C LEU A 259 11.80 -12.71 -0.26
N SER A 260 12.48 -13.75 0.17
CA SER A 260 11.96 -15.10 0.44
C SER A 260 12.35 -15.56 1.85
N GLU A 261 11.93 -16.75 2.27
CA GLU A 261 12.32 -17.30 3.56
C GLU A 261 13.83 -17.42 3.75
N THR A 262 14.61 -17.49 2.65
CA THR A 262 16.08 -17.58 2.72
C THR A 262 16.72 -16.31 3.26
N ASP A 263 16.04 -15.15 3.13
CA ASP A 263 16.52 -13.86 3.59
C ASP A 263 16.43 -13.69 5.12
N ILE A 264 15.80 -14.64 5.83
CA ILE A 264 15.91 -14.75 7.30
C ILE A 264 17.37 -14.95 7.72
N GLY A 265 18.19 -15.57 6.84
CA GLY A 265 19.62 -15.72 7.05
C GLY A 265 19.94 -16.42 8.38
N PHE A 266 20.67 -15.73 9.25
CA PHE A 266 20.96 -16.16 10.61
C PHE A 266 20.15 -15.33 11.62
N PHE A 267 18.82 -15.52 11.60
CA PHE A 267 17.87 -14.86 12.50
C PHE A 267 17.81 -13.34 12.37
N ASP A 268 17.88 -12.81 11.12
CA ASP A 268 17.69 -11.38 10.91
C ASP A 268 16.25 -10.95 11.21
N SER A 269 16.07 -10.27 12.33
CA SER A 269 14.76 -9.79 12.78
C SER A 269 14.10 -8.77 11.81
N HIS A 270 14.88 -8.13 10.93
CA HIS A 270 14.34 -7.25 9.88
C HIS A 270 13.59 -8.04 8.80
N ALA A 271 13.90 -9.33 8.63
CA ALA A 271 13.16 -10.25 7.75
C ALA A 271 11.93 -10.89 8.42
N ARG A 272 11.53 -10.44 9.62
CA ARG A 272 10.31 -10.89 10.27
C ARG A 272 9.11 -10.08 9.79
N PHE A 273 8.24 -10.76 9.04
CA PHE A 273 7.01 -10.18 8.44
C PHE A 273 5.75 -10.92 8.89
N ASP A 274 4.60 -10.29 8.72
CA ASP A 274 3.26 -10.86 8.83
C ASP A 274 2.36 -10.35 7.69
N PRO A 275 2.07 -11.22 6.69
CA PRO A 275 2.41 -12.66 6.57
C PRO A 275 3.92 -12.91 6.42
N PRO A 276 4.41 -14.12 6.72
CA PRO A 276 5.83 -14.43 6.62
C PRO A 276 6.32 -14.45 5.17
N LEU A 277 7.61 -14.19 4.99
CA LEU A 277 8.28 -14.45 3.72
C LEU A 277 8.19 -15.94 3.39
N ARG A 278 7.75 -16.26 2.17
CA ARG A 278 7.53 -17.64 1.71
C ARG A 278 8.69 -18.15 0.86
N SER A 279 8.49 -19.29 0.23
CA SER A 279 9.46 -19.89 -0.68
C SER A 279 9.76 -18.99 -1.92
N ALA A 280 10.88 -19.24 -2.58
CA ALA A 280 11.19 -18.57 -3.86
C ALA A 280 10.12 -18.85 -4.92
N THR A 281 9.51 -20.04 -4.93
CA THR A 281 8.42 -20.37 -5.86
C THR A 281 7.16 -19.55 -5.57
N ASP A 282 6.83 -19.30 -4.29
CA ASP A 282 5.75 -18.40 -3.94
C ASP A 282 6.05 -16.96 -4.37
N GLN A 283 7.27 -16.49 -4.15
CA GLN A 283 7.73 -15.17 -4.58
C GLN A 283 7.56 -14.99 -6.10
N GLU A 284 7.99 -15.97 -6.92
CA GLU A 284 7.82 -15.95 -8.38
C GLU A 284 6.34 -15.89 -8.78
N ALA A 285 5.47 -16.65 -8.09
CA ALA A 285 4.03 -16.63 -8.33
C ALA A 285 3.40 -15.27 -8.01
N LEU A 286 3.83 -14.60 -6.92
CA LEU A 286 3.40 -13.25 -6.56
C LEU A 286 3.85 -12.23 -7.63
N ARG A 287 5.12 -12.29 -8.06
CA ARG A 287 5.67 -11.41 -9.12
C ARG A 287 4.87 -11.55 -10.42
N SER A 288 4.58 -12.79 -10.83
CA SER A 288 3.75 -13.07 -12.02
C SER A 288 2.33 -12.50 -11.88
N ALA A 289 1.70 -12.67 -10.71
CA ALA A 289 0.36 -12.15 -10.45
C ALA A 289 0.30 -10.62 -10.53
N VAL A 290 1.34 -9.94 -10.04
CA VAL A 290 1.47 -8.49 -10.15
C VAL A 290 1.71 -8.08 -11.60
N ALA A 291 2.57 -8.76 -12.35
CA ALA A 291 2.81 -8.47 -13.78
C ALA A 291 1.54 -8.58 -14.61
N GLU A 292 0.73 -9.63 -14.39
CA GLU A 292 -0.53 -9.88 -15.08
C GLU A 292 -1.68 -8.95 -14.66
N GLY A 293 -1.56 -8.21 -13.56
CA GLY A 293 -2.62 -7.35 -13.03
C GLY A 293 -3.69 -8.08 -12.23
N LEU A 294 -3.39 -9.29 -11.78
CA LEU A 294 -4.25 -10.00 -10.83
C LEU A 294 -4.11 -9.39 -9.43
N ALA A 295 -2.88 -9.03 -9.06
CA ALA A 295 -2.57 -8.35 -7.80
C ALA A 295 -1.97 -6.96 -8.05
N VAL A 296 -2.12 -6.08 -7.07
CA VAL A 296 -1.45 -4.78 -7.00
C VAL A 296 -0.40 -4.79 -5.89
N VAL A 297 0.38 -3.73 -5.76
CA VAL A 297 1.45 -3.65 -4.77
C VAL A 297 1.09 -2.65 -3.67
N CYS A 298 1.34 -3.01 -2.42
CA CYS A 298 1.29 -2.10 -1.28
C CYS A 298 2.66 -2.01 -0.59
N SER A 299 2.88 -0.95 0.16
CA SER A 299 4.12 -0.78 0.93
C SER A 299 4.18 -1.70 2.14
N ASP A 300 3.04 -2.06 2.72
CA ASP A 300 2.89 -2.68 4.06
C ASP A 300 3.74 -1.97 5.12
N HIS A 301 3.80 -0.65 5.00
CA HIS A 301 4.61 0.18 5.88
C HIS A 301 4.22 -0.02 7.34
N THR A 302 5.17 -0.55 8.11
CA THR A 302 4.99 -0.89 9.52
C THR A 302 6.24 -0.45 10.29
N PRO A 303 6.30 0.82 10.74
CA PRO A 303 7.40 1.29 11.56
C PRO A 303 7.43 0.54 12.89
N VAL A 304 8.60 0.03 13.24
CA VAL A 304 8.89 -0.66 14.51
C VAL A 304 10.09 0.04 15.14
N ASP A 305 10.01 0.29 16.44
CA ASP A 305 11.11 0.86 17.19
C ASP A 305 12.30 -0.11 17.24
N GLU A 306 13.50 0.43 17.40
CA GLU A 306 14.73 -0.36 17.40
C GLU A 306 14.71 -1.50 18.42
N ASP A 307 14.22 -1.24 19.63
CA ASP A 307 14.09 -2.24 20.70
C ASP A 307 13.23 -3.44 20.25
N GLY A 308 12.16 -3.19 19.49
CA GLY A 308 11.29 -4.25 18.97
C GLY A 308 11.95 -5.14 17.90
N LYS A 309 13.05 -4.67 17.28
CA LYS A 309 13.85 -5.42 16.32
C LYS A 309 15.12 -6.03 16.91
N GLN A 310 15.55 -5.61 18.10
CA GLN A 310 16.71 -6.20 18.80
C GLN A 310 16.37 -7.49 19.55
N LEU A 311 15.09 -7.83 19.67
CA LEU A 311 14.63 -9.09 20.27
C LEU A 311 15.03 -10.31 19.39
N PRO A 312 15.15 -11.50 19.98
CA PRO A 312 15.29 -12.74 19.20
C PRO A 312 14.23 -12.85 18.13
N PHE A 313 14.54 -13.45 16.97
CA PHE A 313 13.67 -13.50 15.79
C PHE A 313 12.21 -13.87 16.12
N GLY A 314 12.00 -14.87 16.96
CA GLY A 314 10.65 -15.31 17.35
C GLY A 314 9.86 -14.31 18.18
N GLU A 315 10.54 -13.42 18.89
CA GLU A 315 9.95 -12.40 19.77
C GLU A 315 9.94 -11.00 19.12
N ALA A 316 10.75 -10.81 18.07
CA ALA A 316 10.84 -9.53 17.36
C ALA A 316 9.49 -9.13 16.76
N LEU A 317 9.17 -7.85 16.78
CA LEU A 317 7.94 -7.35 16.18
C LEU A 317 7.99 -7.46 14.64
N PRO A 318 6.93 -8.02 14.00
CA PRO A 318 6.91 -8.16 12.55
C PRO A 318 6.72 -6.81 11.84
N GLY A 319 7.19 -6.72 10.59
CA GLY A 319 6.99 -5.59 9.70
C GLY A 319 8.26 -4.82 9.36
N ALA A 320 8.18 -4.04 8.32
CA ALA A 320 9.23 -3.17 7.82
C ALA A 320 8.64 -1.84 7.32
N ILE A 321 9.47 -0.81 7.24
CA ILE A 321 9.09 0.42 6.54
C ILE A 321 9.09 0.17 5.03
N GLY A 322 8.13 0.78 4.31
CA GLY A 322 7.95 0.54 2.87
C GLY A 322 7.61 1.79 2.06
N LEU A 323 7.09 2.88 2.67
CA LEU A 323 6.61 4.05 1.94
C LEU A 323 7.68 4.68 1.03
N GLU A 324 8.89 4.89 1.54
CA GLU A 324 10.01 5.47 0.77
C GLU A 324 10.67 4.47 -0.18
N LEU A 325 10.41 3.19 0.03
CA LEU A 325 10.98 2.09 -0.76
C LEU A 325 10.01 1.56 -1.82
N LEU A 326 8.73 1.97 -1.80
CA LEU A 326 7.72 1.47 -2.72
C LEU A 326 8.11 1.71 -4.17
N LEU A 327 8.40 2.96 -4.55
CA LEU A 327 8.78 3.29 -5.92
C LEU A 327 10.06 2.58 -6.37
N PRO A 328 11.21 2.73 -5.68
CA PRO A 328 12.46 2.11 -6.15
C PRO A 328 12.39 0.58 -6.21
N LEU A 329 11.68 -0.07 -5.31
CA LEU A 329 11.51 -1.52 -5.34
C LEU A 329 10.54 -1.96 -6.46
N VAL A 330 9.49 -1.19 -6.76
CA VAL A 330 8.63 -1.45 -7.93
C VAL A 330 9.43 -1.31 -9.23
N LEU A 331 10.29 -0.29 -9.34
CA LEU A 331 11.15 -0.12 -10.52
C LEU A 331 12.15 -1.27 -10.65
N LYS A 332 12.74 -1.72 -9.53
CA LYS A 332 13.64 -2.88 -9.51
C LYS A 332 12.93 -4.16 -9.97
N TRP A 333 11.74 -4.44 -9.45
CA TRP A 333 10.93 -5.58 -9.91
C TRP A 333 10.62 -5.49 -11.41
N ALA A 334 10.23 -4.30 -11.89
CA ALA A 334 9.90 -4.10 -13.29
C ALA A 334 11.10 -4.32 -14.22
N GLU A 335 12.31 -3.89 -13.83
CA GLU A 335 13.55 -4.11 -14.56
C GLU A 335 13.90 -5.61 -14.62
N GLU A 336 13.83 -6.32 -13.50
CA GLU A 336 14.15 -7.74 -13.38
C GLU A 336 13.20 -8.62 -14.20
N ASP A 337 11.90 -8.37 -14.13
CA ASP A 337 10.86 -9.15 -14.83
C ASP A 337 10.52 -8.61 -16.22
N LYS A 338 11.22 -7.55 -16.68
CA LYS A 338 11.01 -6.91 -17.98
C LYS A 338 9.57 -6.41 -18.18
N VAL A 339 8.96 -5.93 -17.09
CA VAL A 339 7.65 -5.30 -17.10
C VAL A 339 7.78 -3.84 -17.56
N SER A 340 6.85 -3.36 -18.38
CA SER A 340 6.89 -1.98 -18.84
C SER A 340 6.71 -1.00 -17.67
N LEU A 341 7.35 0.18 -17.74
CA LEU A 341 7.23 1.20 -16.72
C LEU A 341 5.77 1.66 -16.53
N LEU A 342 5.01 1.74 -17.62
CA LEU A 342 3.58 2.06 -17.59
C LEU A 342 2.80 1.01 -16.78
N THR A 343 3.05 -0.28 -17.00
CA THR A 343 2.44 -1.37 -16.23
C THR A 343 2.88 -1.34 -14.77
N ALA A 344 4.17 -1.14 -14.50
CA ALA A 344 4.68 -1.09 -13.14
C ALA A 344 4.05 0.05 -12.33
N LEU A 345 3.95 1.24 -12.93
CA LEU A 345 3.32 2.39 -12.29
C LEU A 345 1.82 2.19 -12.07
N SER A 346 1.10 1.46 -12.96
CA SER A 346 -0.33 1.19 -12.72
C SER A 346 -0.56 0.44 -11.41
N ARG A 347 0.37 -0.48 -11.02
CA ARG A 347 0.26 -1.31 -9.83
C ARG A 347 0.38 -0.54 -8.52
N VAL A 348 0.85 0.71 -8.58
CA VAL A 348 1.01 1.60 -7.42
C VAL A 348 0.34 2.97 -7.61
N THR A 349 -0.51 3.13 -8.63
CA THR A 349 -1.25 4.37 -8.89
C THR A 349 -2.74 4.10 -9.12
N CYS A 350 -3.18 3.92 -10.37
CA CYS A 350 -4.61 3.79 -10.71
C CYS A 350 -5.24 2.49 -10.22
N ASP A 351 -4.50 1.38 -10.21
CA ASP A 351 -5.07 0.09 -9.81
C ASP A 351 -5.39 0.05 -8.30
N PRO A 352 -4.46 0.43 -7.38
CA PRO A 352 -4.81 0.54 -5.96
C PRO A 352 -5.88 1.60 -5.68
N ALA A 353 -5.90 2.73 -6.41
CA ALA A 353 -6.96 3.72 -6.30
C ALA A 353 -8.35 3.14 -6.64
N ALA A 354 -8.43 2.29 -7.67
CA ALA A 354 -9.65 1.58 -8.03
C ALA A 354 -10.10 0.59 -6.94
N ILE A 355 -9.17 -0.13 -6.29
CA ILE A 355 -9.47 -1.04 -5.18
C ILE A 355 -10.05 -0.25 -3.99
N LEU A 356 -9.48 0.91 -3.65
CA LEU A 356 -9.96 1.78 -2.59
C LEU A 356 -11.25 2.52 -2.95
N GLY A 357 -11.56 2.65 -4.25
CA GLY A 357 -12.71 3.43 -4.72
C GLY A 357 -12.52 4.95 -4.56
N ILE A 358 -11.28 5.44 -4.65
CA ILE A 358 -10.92 6.86 -4.49
C ILE A 358 -10.56 7.51 -5.83
N ASP A 359 -10.80 8.82 -5.95
CA ASP A 359 -10.37 9.59 -7.13
C ASP A 359 -8.91 10.04 -6.95
N ALA A 360 -8.00 9.14 -7.33
CA ALA A 360 -6.55 9.30 -7.28
C ALA A 360 -5.88 8.47 -8.38
N GLY A 361 -4.55 8.57 -8.48
CA GLY A 361 -3.73 7.70 -9.34
C GLY A 361 -3.89 7.95 -10.84
N SER A 362 -4.25 9.17 -11.25
CA SER A 362 -4.32 9.56 -12.67
C SER A 362 -3.98 11.03 -12.88
N ILE A 363 -3.41 11.35 -14.06
CA ILE A 363 -3.13 12.71 -14.51
C ILE A 363 -4.07 13.04 -15.66
N GLY A 364 -4.87 14.10 -15.49
CA GLY A 364 -5.80 14.57 -16.52
C GLY A 364 -6.26 15.99 -16.24
N VAL A 365 -6.62 16.72 -17.29
CA VAL A 365 -7.14 18.08 -17.14
C VAL A 365 -8.39 18.10 -16.28
N GLY A 366 -8.44 19.00 -15.31
CA GLY A 366 -9.50 19.12 -14.30
C GLY A 366 -9.37 18.17 -13.09
N LYS A 367 -8.41 17.24 -13.08
CA LYS A 367 -8.14 16.36 -11.96
C LYS A 367 -7.29 17.05 -10.87
N PRO A 368 -7.41 16.64 -9.60
CA PRO A 368 -6.48 17.08 -8.56
C PRO A 368 -5.03 16.84 -8.99
N ALA A 369 -4.19 17.83 -8.77
CA ALA A 369 -2.77 17.74 -9.15
C ALA A 369 -1.99 17.01 -8.04
N ASP A 370 -2.23 15.69 -7.94
CA ASP A 370 -1.47 14.74 -7.13
C ASP A 370 -0.43 14.09 -8.06
N ILE A 371 0.81 14.54 -7.97
CA ILE A 371 1.85 14.23 -8.96
C ILE A 371 3.13 13.80 -8.25
N CYS A 372 3.77 12.76 -8.76
CA CYS A 372 5.12 12.36 -8.40
C CYS A 372 6.07 12.65 -9.56
N VAL A 373 7.16 13.35 -9.30
CA VAL A 373 8.27 13.57 -10.24
C VAL A 373 9.49 12.84 -9.70
N PHE A 374 10.05 11.91 -10.48
CA PHE A 374 11.21 11.14 -10.05
C PHE A 374 12.25 10.95 -11.17
N ASP A 375 13.50 10.77 -10.78
CA ASP A 375 14.58 10.40 -11.68
C ASP A 375 14.70 8.87 -11.71
N PRO A 376 14.40 8.21 -12.84
CA PRO A 376 14.43 6.75 -12.93
C PRO A 376 15.85 6.17 -12.95
N GLN A 377 16.86 6.98 -13.22
CA GLN A 377 18.25 6.54 -13.36
C GLN A 377 19.09 6.85 -12.10
N GLU A 378 18.64 7.75 -11.25
CA GLU A 378 19.39 8.13 -10.06
C GLU A 378 19.47 6.94 -9.08
N SER A 379 20.69 6.46 -8.83
CA SER A 379 20.98 5.46 -7.81
C SER A 379 21.19 6.12 -6.46
N TRP A 380 20.69 5.49 -5.41
CA TRP A 380 20.91 5.92 -4.05
C TRP A 380 20.98 4.73 -3.11
N ARG A 381 21.67 4.90 -1.98
CA ARG A 381 21.81 3.86 -0.97
C ARG A 381 20.79 4.04 0.13
N VAL A 382 20.08 2.96 0.48
CA VAL A 382 19.19 2.93 1.64
C VAL A 382 20.03 3.01 2.91
N SER A 383 19.88 4.09 3.66
CA SER A 383 20.63 4.34 4.90
C SER A 383 19.79 5.11 5.91
N LEU A 384 20.23 5.18 7.15
CA LEU A 384 19.54 5.91 8.20
C LEU A 384 19.33 7.39 7.85
N GLU A 385 20.29 8.00 7.15
CA GLU A 385 20.26 9.42 6.76
C GLU A 385 19.33 9.68 5.59
N THR A 386 19.15 8.71 4.70
CA THR A 386 18.31 8.86 3.49
C THR A 386 16.83 8.65 3.78
N LEU A 387 16.49 7.93 4.85
CA LEU A 387 15.12 7.61 5.23
C LEU A 387 14.52 8.68 6.16
N ARG A 388 13.26 9.08 5.87
CA ARG A 388 12.49 10.10 6.63
C ARG A 388 11.58 9.50 7.68
N SER A 389 11.08 8.27 7.47
CA SER A 389 10.28 7.56 8.46
C SER A 389 10.98 7.54 9.82
N GLN A 390 10.20 7.64 10.89
CA GLN A 390 10.72 7.46 12.26
C GLN A 390 11.23 6.03 12.44
N GLY A 391 10.52 5.04 11.91
CA GLY A 391 11.01 3.66 11.84
C GLY A 391 12.22 3.54 10.91
N LYS A 392 13.18 2.70 11.29
CA LYS A 392 14.37 2.39 10.46
C LYS A 392 14.48 0.90 10.17
N ASN A 393 13.45 0.16 10.54
CA ASN A 393 13.35 -1.28 10.38
C ASN A 393 13.11 -1.67 8.92
N THR A 394 14.17 -1.99 8.21
CA THR A 394 14.10 -2.50 6.84
C THR A 394 15.19 -3.53 6.55
N PRO A 395 14.86 -4.67 5.93
CA PRO A 395 15.87 -5.62 5.45
C PRO A 395 16.67 -5.08 4.25
N CYS A 396 16.20 -4.01 3.62
CA CYS A 396 16.87 -3.38 2.49
C CYS A 396 18.00 -2.41 2.90
N MET A 397 18.34 -2.34 4.19
CA MET A 397 19.41 -1.45 4.67
C MET A 397 20.72 -1.74 3.93
N GLY A 398 21.33 -0.67 3.40
CA GLY A 398 22.57 -0.77 2.61
C GLY A 398 22.36 -1.12 1.13
N TRP A 399 21.16 -1.48 0.70
CA TRP A 399 20.89 -1.72 -0.72
C TRP A 399 21.09 -0.47 -1.54
N GLU A 400 21.63 -0.64 -2.74
CA GLU A 400 21.64 0.38 -3.78
C GLU A 400 20.41 0.19 -4.66
N VAL A 401 19.55 1.21 -4.72
CA VAL A 401 18.30 1.17 -5.47
C VAL A 401 18.25 2.33 -6.46
N ARG A 402 17.50 2.17 -7.55
CA ARG A 402 17.28 3.19 -8.57
C ARG A 402 15.89 3.78 -8.45
N GLY A 403 15.77 5.00 -8.98
CA GLY A 403 14.51 5.72 -8.93
C GLY A 403 14.39 6.56 -7.66
N ARG A 404 14.59 7.86 -7.81
CA ARG A 404 14.55 8.77 -6.67
C ARG A 404 13.56 9.89 -6.90
N VAL A 405 12.66 10.07 -5.95
CA VAL A 405 11.67 11.15 -5.99
C VAL A 405 12.37 12.50 -5.91
N CYS A 406 12.06 13.39 -6.84
CA CYS A 406 12.57 14.74 -6.90
C CYS A 406 11.57 15.75 -6.36
N ALA A 407 10.28 15.57 -6.69
CA ALA A 407 9.20 16.41 -6.17
C ALA A 407 7.89 15.63 -6.07
N THR A 408 7.09 15.97 -5.08
CA THR A 408 5.73 15.45 -4.90
C THR A 408 4.76 16.61 -4.72
N LEU A 409 3.67 16.58 -5.48
CA LEU A 409 2.58 17.53 -5.36
C LEU A 409 1.34 16.81 -4.81
N VAL A 410 0.66 17.45 -3.87
CA VAL A 410 -0.65 17.02 -3.36
C VAL A 410 -1.62 18.18 -3.49
N SER A 411 -2.72 17.94 -4.22
CA SER A 411 -3.70 18.98 -4.54
C SER A 411 -3.02 20.27 -5.04
N GLY A 412 -2.07 20.12 -5.94
CA GLY A 412 -1.34 21.23 -6.60
C GLY A 412 -0.26 21.93 -5.75
N ARG A 413 -0.10 21.53 -4.50
CA ARG A 413 0.96 22.08 -3.63
C ARG A 413 2.20 21.20 -3.69
N VAL A 414 3.36 21.80 -3.88
CA VAL A 414 4.63 21.10 -3.75
C VAL A 414 4.86 20.84 -2.26
N VAL A 415 4.67 19.58 -1.85
CA VAL A 415 4.77 19.13 -0.45
C VAL A 415 6.12 18.49 -0.13
N PHE A 416 6.83 18.06 -1.16
CA PHE A 416 8.21 17.58 -1.07
C PHE A 416 8.98 18.02 -2.32
N GLU A 417 10.20 18.44 -2.11
CA GLU A 417 11.20 18.71 -3.16
C GLU A 417 12.60 18.53 -2.59
N ARG A 418 13.48 17.96 -3.42
CA ARG A 418 14.86 17.66 -3.05
C ARG A 418 15.85 18.49 -3.89
#